data_dfb4625d3444fa93b4001b19c01a6d9f
#
_entry.id   dfb4625d3444fa93b4001b19c01a6d9f
#
_cell.length_a   1.000
_cell.length_b   1.000
_cell.length_c   1.000
_cell.angle_alpha   90.00
_cell.angle_beta   90.00
_cell.angle_gamma   90.00
#
_symmetry.space_group_name_H-M   'P 1'
#
loop_
_entity.id
_entity.type
_entity.pdbx_description
1 polymer ?
#
loop_
_entity_poly.entity_id
_entity_poly.type
_entity_poly.pdbx_seq_one_letter_code
_entity_poly.pdbx_strand_id
1 'polypeptide(L)'
;MTFKPTIIFDPYPRNEEMVFTADVEKELNQISKLVPHFGSRAPDDLVEENLSETEIIVGQTSMPKERLDKAKKLKAIINVKCNWEPNIDYIEAHKKGIYVLSAAPAMAPAVAEACIGYAIALSRGILQNYNNFLKSEEKYGIKGNGKAYSLFNSNVGFIGFGNLAKNLLPLLKPFNCNISVYDPWL
;
A
#
# COMPACT_ATOMS: atom_id res chain seq x y z
N MET A 1 13.41 25.71 21.91
CA MET A 1 13.37 25.12 20.56
C MET A 1 12.63 23.79 20.67
N THR A 2 11.54 23.65 19.97
CA THR A 2 10.83 22.35 19.87
C THR A 2 11.72 21.38 19.12
N PHE A 3 11.95 20.21 19.70
CA PHE A 3 12.70 19.13 19.06
C PHE A 3 11.97 18.70 17.77
N LYS A 4 12.71 18.61 16.66
CA LYS A 4 12.19 18.16 15.36
C LYS A 4 12.99 16.92 14.92
N PRO A 5 12.34 15.75 14.75
CA PRO A 5 13.01 14.57 14.24
C PRO A 5 13.50 14.79 12.81
N THR A 6 14.67 14.23 12.48
CA THR A 6 15.17 14.18 11.10
C THR A 6 14.56 12.99 10.40
N ILE A 7 13.95 13.21 9.23
CA ILE A 7 13.28 12.21 8.43
C ILE A 7 13.91 12.14 7.04
N ILE A 8 14.51 11.00 6.68
CA ILE A 8 14.85 10.70 5.27
C ILE A 8 13.55 10.27 4.58
N PHE A 9 13.24 10.92 3.46
CA PHE A 9 12.04 10.66 2.68
C PHE A 9 12.40 10.24 1.25
N ASP A 10 12.38 8.92 0.98
CA ASP A 10 12.77 8.27 -0.27
C ASP A 10 11.62 7.39 -0.82
N PRO A 11 10.52 7.99 -1.29
CA PRO A 11 9.29 7.28 -1.64
C PRO A 11 9.30 6.64 -3.03
N TYR A 12 10.42 6.67 -3.78
CA TYR A 12 10.49 6.14 -5.14
C TYR A 12 9.79 4.76 -5.27
N PRO A 13 8.98 4.52 -6.30
CA PRO A 13 8.82 5.32 -7.54
C PRO A 13 7.75 6.43 -7.47
N ARG A 14 7.28 6.82 -6.29
CA ARG A 14 6.35 7.93 -6.15
C ARG A 14 7.09 9.26 -6.23
N ASN A 15 6.45 10.25 -6.86
CA ASN A 15 6.93 11.63 -6.85
C ASN A 15 6.25 12.43 -5.72
N GLU A 16 6.64 13.69 -5.56
CA GLU A 16 6.13 14.59 -4.54
C GLU A 16 4.62 14.77 -4.60
N GLU A 17 4.06 15.02 -5.79
CA GLU A 17 2.63 15.22 -6.02
C GLU A 17 1.77 13.97 -5.67
N MET A 18 2.38 12.78 -5.72
CA MET A 18 1.69 11.53 -5.38
C MET A 18 1.63 11.26 -3.87
N VAL A 19 2.47 11.92 -3.07
CA VAL A 19 2.61 11.61 -1.64
C VAL A 19 2.26 12.77 -0.73
N PHE A 20 2.38 13.99 -1.21
CA PHE A 20 2.05 15.19 -0.44
C PHE A 20 0.90 15.99 -1.07
N THR A 21 -0.02 16.41 -0.22
CA THR A 21 -0.80 17.62 -0.46
C THR A 21 -0.04 18.80 0.15
N ALA A 22 -0.26 20.00 -0.34
CA ALA A 22 0.42 21.20 0.17
C ALA A 22 0.26 21.40 1.69
N ASP A 23 -0.88 21.01 2.24
CA ASP A 23 -1.15 21.09 3.68
C ASP A 23 -0.32 20.06 4.46
N VAL A 24 -0.23 18.82 3.98
CA VAL A 24 0.57 17.75 4.61
C VAL A 24 2.05 18.08 4.57
N GLU A 25 2.55 18.58 3.44
CA GLU A 25 3.94 19.02 3.31
C GLU A 25 4.27 20.14 4.30
N LYS A 26 3.42 21.15 4.38
CA LYS A 26 3.56 22.25 5.32
C LYS A 26 3.58 21.77 6.78
N GLU A 27 2.68 20.86 7.15
CA GLU A 27 2.62 20.28 8.48
C GLU A 27 3.89 19.48 8.81
N LEU A 28 4.35 18.62 7.91
CA LEU A 28 5.57 17.84 8.08
C LEU A 28 6.80 18.72 8.28
N ASN A 29 6.94 19.80 7.51
CA ASN A 29 8.03 20.76 7.65
C ASN A 29 7.96 21.55 8.97
N GLN A 30 6.78 21.70 9.58
CA GLN A 30 6.65 22.32 10.90
C GLN A 30 7.13 21.41 12.03
N ILE A 31 6.88 20.09 11.94
CA ILE A 31 7.15 19.13 13.01
C ILE A 31 8.43 18.32 12.83
N SER A 32 9.06 18.35 11.66
CA SER A 32 10.27 17.58 11.35
C SER A 32 11.30 18.39 10.57
N LYS A 33 12.52 17.85 10.51
CA LYS A 33 13.55 18.22 9.53
C LYS A 33 13.48 17.16 8.41
N LEU A 34 12.82 17.50 7.32
CA LEU A 34 12.67 16.62 6.18
C LEU A 34 13.92 16.64 5.30
N VAL A 35 14.38 15.45 4.88
CA VAL A 35 15.46 15.24 3.89
C VAL A 35 14.81 14.47 2.73
N PRO A 36 14.13 15.16 1.80
CA PRO A 36 13.41 14.51 0.73
C PRO A 36 14.31 14.20 -0.46
N HIS A 37 14.01 13.09 -1.14
CA HIS A 37 14.57 12.75 -2.44
C HIS A 37 13.50 12.13 -3.33
N PHE A 38 13.27 12.70 -4.51
CA PHE A 38 12.26 12.28 -5.47
C PHE A 38 12.87 11.94 -6.83
N GLY A 39 12.13 11.19 -7.65
CA GLY A 39 12.51 10.86 -9.02
C GLY A 39 13.41 9.64 -9.19
N SER A 40 14.18 9.29 -8.14
CA SER A 40 14.99 8.07 -8.08
C SER A 40 15.10 7.59 -6.64
N ARG A 41 15.82 6.48 -6.40
CA ARG A 41 16.27 6.13 -5.05
C ARG A 41 17.22 7.17 -4.53
N ALA A 42 17.13 7.47 -3.24
CA ALA A 42 18.06 8.34 -2.57
C ALA A 42 19.49 7.82 -2.78
N PRO A 43 20.41 8.66 -3.28
CA PRO A 43 21.79 8.28 -3.50
C PRO A 43 22.50 7.99 -2.16
N ASP A 44 23.53 7.15 -2.23
CA ASP A 44 24.19 6.64 -1.04
C ASP A 44 24.83 7.76 -0.19
N ASP A 45 25.41 8.77 -0.82
CA ASP A 45 26.00 9.93 -0.16
C ASP A 45 24.95 10.70 0.65
N LEU A 46 23.79 11.00 0.08
CA LEU A 46 22.71 11.68 0.80
C LEU A 46 22.26 10.88 2.02
N VAL A 47 22.15 9.56 1.88
CA VAL A 47 21.76 8.69 3.00
C VAL A 47 22.84 8.70 4.08
N GLU A 48 24.10 8.47 3.72
CA GLU A 48 25.22 8.36 4.65
C GLU A 48 25.47 9.67 5.43
N GLU A 49 25.36 10.83 4.77
CA GLU A 49 25.52 12.14 5.40
C GLU A 49 24.48 12.45 6.47
N ASN A 50 23.24 11.95 6.28
CA ASN A 50 22.14 12.24 7.20
C ASN A 50 21.86 11.13 8.20
N LEU A 51 22.41 9.94 8.02
CA LEU A 51 22.03 8.71 8.72
C LEU A 51 22.19 8.79 10.24
N SER A 52 23.27 9.42 10.74
CA SER A 52 23.55 9.53 12.18
C SER A 52 22.51 10.36 12.94
N GLU A 53 21.87 11.31 12.26
CA GLU A 53 20.86 12.20 12.84
C GLU A 53 19.43 11.75 12.52
N THR A 54 19.27 10.80 11.60
CA THR A 54 17.96 10.33 11.14
C THR A 54 17.27 9.50 12.23
N GLU A 55 16.03 9.87 12.52
CA GLU A 55 15.18 9.15 13.45
C GLU A 55 14.09 8.32 12.76
N ILE A 56 13.67 8.74 11.56
CA ILE A 56 12.65 8.04 10.78
C ILE A 56 13.10 8.00 9.33
N ILE A 57 12.89 6.85 8.69
CA ILE A 57 13.01 6.71 7.24
C ILE A 57 11.62 6.41 6.70
N VAL A 58 11.16 7.18 5.72
CA VAL A 58 9.91 6.93 5.00
C VAL A 58 10.25 6.67 3.55
N GLY A 59 10.11 5.43 3.12
CA GLY A 59 10.51 5.05 1.76
C GLY A 59 11.06 3.65 1.70
N GLN A 60 11.91 3.42 0.72
CA GLN A 60 12.50 2.11 0.49
C GLN A 60 14.03 2.19 0.40
N THR A 61 14.58 3.09 1.20
CA THR A 61 16.02 3.23 1.39
C THR A 61 16.64 1.89 1.76
N SER A 62 17.76 1.58 1.15
CA SER A 62 18.51 0.37 1.48
C SER A 62 19.15 0.50 2.86
N MET A 63 18.78 -0.39 3.78
CA MET A 63 19.25 -0.39 5.17
C MET A 63 19.83 -1.77 5.55
N PRO A 64 20.97 -2.15 4.99
CA PRO A 64 21.71 -3.31 5.42
C PRO A 64 22.27 -3.10 6.84
N LYS A 65 22.80 -4.16 7.43
CA LYS A 65 23.35 -4.15 8.80
C LYS A 65 24.33 -2.97 9.04
N GLU A 66 25.22 -2.72 8.10
CA GLU A 66 26.24 -1.68 8.20
C GLU A 66 25.64 -0.26 8.35
N ARG A 67 24.53 0.01 7.65
CA ARG A 67 23.79 1.27 7.80
C ARG A 67 23.00 1.31 9.11
N LEU A 68 22.36 0.20 9.49
CA LEU A 68 21.67 0.12 10.78
C LEU A 68 22.65 0.32 11.96
N ASP A 69 23.90 -0.10 11.83
CA ASP A 69 24.93 0.13 12.85
C ASP A 69 25.32 1.59 13.00
N LYS A 70 25.25 2.38 11.92
CA LYS A 70 25.54 3.83 11.91
C LYS A 70 24.33 4.66 12.37
N ALA A 71 23.12 4.19 12.15
CA ALA A 71 21.87 4.91 12.39
C ALA A 71 21.49 4.90 13.88
N LYS A 72 22.28 5.58 14.72
CA LYS A 72 22.16 5.53 16.20
C LYS A 72 20.87 6.11 16.76
N LYS A 73 20.21 7.00 16.02
CA LYS A 73 18.96 7.65 16.44
C LYS A 73 17.73 7.07 15.76
N LEU A 74 17.89 6.12 14.84
CA LEU A 74 16.81 5.56 14.05
C LEU A 74 15.82 4.78 14.93
N LYS A 75 14.56 5.16 14.86
CA LYS A 75 13.44 4.58 15.62
C LYS A 75 12.48 3.80 14.75
N ALA A 76 12.27 4.25 13.50
CA ALA A 76 11.30 3.63 12.63
C ALA A 76 11.71 3.72 11.14
N ILE A 77 11.35 2.69 10.40
CA ILE A 77 11.39 2.64 8.94
C ILE A 77 9.99 2.33 8.45
N ILE A 78 9.42 3.19 7.62
CA ILE A 78 8.08 3.04 7.05
C ILE A 78 8.22 2.75 5.56
N ASN A 79 8.08 1.49 5.18
CA ASN A 79 8.04 1.11 3.77
C ASN A 79 6.78 1.67 3.10
N VAL A 80 6.95 2.44 2.02
CA VAL A 80 5.82 3.01 1.26
C VAL A 80 5.16 2.01 0.31
N LYS A 81 5.76 0.84 0.10
CA LYS A 81 5.10 -0.32 -0.52
C LYS A 81 4.39 -1.16 0.54
N CYS A 82 3.44 -1.98 0.09
CA CYS A 82 2.64 -2.80 0.97
C CYS A 82 3.29 -4.15 1.33
N ASN A 83 4.46 -4.45 0.77
CA ASN A 83 5.18 -5.71 0.93
C ASN A 83 6.48 -5.53 1.73
N TRP A 84 6.97 -6.65 2.27
CA TRP A 84 8.32 -6.76 2.79
C TRP A 84 9.30 -6.82 1.61
N GLU A 85 10.14 -5.81 1.49
CA GLU A 85 11.13 -5.69 0.41
C GLU A 85 12.51 -6.10 0.96
N PRO A 86 13.42 -6.62 0.14
CA PRO A 86 14.75 -7.03 0.60
C PRO A 86 15.71 -5.85 0.76
N ASN A 87 15.20 -4.70 1.16
CA ASN A 87 15.96 -3.45 1.33
C ASN A 87 16.41 -3.22 2.77
N ILE A 88 15.99 -4.04 3.73
CA ILE A 88 16.28 -3.87 5.15
C ILE A 88 16.77 -5.19 5.73
N ASP A 89 17.81 -5.17 6.56
CA ASP A 89 18.11 -6.28 7.48
C ASP A 89 17.09 -6.26 8.63
N TYR A 90 15.97 -6.97 8.44
CA TYR A 90 14.85 -7.00 9.40
C TYR A 90 15.25 -7.60 10.75
N ILE A 91 16.16 -8.58 10.74
CA ILE A 91 16.63 -9.24 11.97
C ILE A 91 17.43 -8.24 12.80
N GLU A 92 18.34 -7.52 12.16
CA GLU A 92 19.17 -6.54 12.83
C GLU A 92 18.36 -5.31 13.27
N ALA A 93 17.41 -4.84 12.45
CA ALA A 93 16.49 -3.77 12.83
C ALA A 93 15.69 -4.14 14.09
N HIS A 94 15.15 -5.36 14.14
CA HIS A 94 14.42 -5.84 15.31
C HIS A 94 15.29 -5.90 16.58
N LYS A 95 16.53 -6.43 16.48
CA LYS A 95 17.48 -6.46 17.60
C LYS A 95 17.78 -5.09 18.17
N LYS A 96 17.79 -4.07 17.32
CA LYS A 96 18.05 -2.68 17.70
C LYS A 96 16.80 -1.95 18.20
N GLY A 97 15.64 -2.60 18.22
CA GLY A 97 14.36 -2.00 18.61
C GLY A 97 13.82 -1.00 17.58
N ILE A 98 14.26 -1.09 16.31
CA ILE A 98 13.77 -0.23 15.23
C ILE A 98 12.46 -0.82 14.71
N TYR A 99 11.39 -0.03 14.72
CA TYR A 99 10.10 -0.43 14.14
C TYR A 99 10.17 -0.41 12.63
N VAL A 100 9.79 -1.53 11.99
CA VAL A 100 9.64 -1.59 10.54
C VAL A 100 8.16 -1.72 10.22
N LEU A 101 7.61 -0.69 9.59
CA LEU A 101 6.20 -0.55 9.27
C LEU A 101 5.99 -0.54 7.75
N SER A 102 4.74 -0.69 7.32
CA SER A 102 4.37 -0.56 5.91
C SER A 102 3.16 0.36 5.73
N ALA A 103 3.03 0.96 4.55
CA ALA A 103 1.88 1.79 4.18
C ALA A 103 0.62 0.97 3.81
N ALA A 104 0.65 -0.36 3.91
CA ALA A 104 -0.46 -1.23 3.55
C ALA A 104 -1.79 -0.84 4.21
N PRO A 105 -1.87 -0.50 5.52
CA PRO A 105 -3.12 -0.11 6.14
C PRO A 105 -3.75 1.15 5.54
N ALA A 106 -2.93 2.12 5.12
CA ALA A 106 -3.41 3.36 4.52
C ALA A 106 -3.98 3.15 3.11
N MET A 107 -3.45 2.18 2.37
CA MET A 107 -3.88 1.89 0.99
C MET A 107 -5.02 0.88 0.92
N ALA A 108 -5.20 0.07 1.95
CA ALA A 108 -6.13 -1.06 1.95
C ALA A 108 -7.60 -0.67 1.65
N PRO A 109 -8.17 0.44 2.17
CA PRO A 109 -9.55 0.83 1.86
C PRO A 109 -9.79 1.07 0.37
N ALA A 110 -8.91 1.84 -0.29
CA ALA A 110 -9.05 2.15 -1.72
C ALA A 110 -8.91 0.90 -2.61
N VAL A 111 -8.00 -0.01 -2.25
CA VAL A 111 -7.84 -1.28 -2.96
C VAL A 111 -9.06 -2.19 -2.75
N ALA A 112 -9.61 -2.23 -1.54
CA ALA A 112 -10.82 -2.99 -1.25
C ALA A 112 -12.03 -2.48 -2.05
N GLU A 113 -12.20 -1.17 -2.19
CA GLU A 113 -13.22 -0.54 -3.03
C GLU A 113 -13.06 -0.98 -4.49
N ALA A 114 -11.85 -0.91 -5.04
CA ALA A 114 -11.57 -1.36 -6.39
C ALA A 114 -11.88 -2.86 -6.59
N CYS A 115 -11.60 -3.70 -5.59
CA CYS A 115 -11.93 -5.14 -5.62
C CYS A 115 -13.44 -5.38 -5.75
N ILE A 116 -14.29 -4.63 -5.03
CA ILE A 116 -15.75 -4.71 -5.18
C ILE A 116 -16.16 -4.29 -6.58
N GLY A 117 -15.61 -3.19 -7.10
CA GLY A 117 -15.86 -2.74 -8.46
C GLY A 117 -15.54 -3.81 -9.51
N TYR A 118 -14.38 -4.43 -9.42
CA TYR A 118 -13.98 -5.52 -10.31
C TYR A 118 -14.86 -6.77 -10.14
N ALA A 119 -15.19 -7.15 -8.92
CA ALA A 119 -16.07 -8.29 -8.67
C ALA A 119 -17.44 -8.10 -9.33
N ILE A 120 -18.04 -6.91 -9.22
CA ILE A 120 -19.30 -6.57 -9.88
C ILE A 120 -19.12 -6.53 -11.40
N ALA A 121 -18.08 -5.87 -11.91
CA ALA A 121 -17.83 -5.74 -13.35
C ALA A 121 -17.68 -7.12 -14.01
N LEU A 122 -16.95 -8.03 -13.37
CA LEU A 122 -16.75 -9.40 -13.86
C LEU A 122 -18.02 -10.24 -13.77
N SER A 123 -18.67 -10.27 -12.59
CA SER A 123 -19.87 -11.09 -12.38
C SER A 123 -21.04 -10.68 -13.27
N ARG A 124 -21.16 -9.40 -13.58
CA ARG A 124 -22.22 -8.85 -14.45
C ARG A 124 -21.81 -8.76 -15.91
N GLY A 125 -20.57 -9.11 -16.28
CA GLY A 125 -20.06 -9.03 -17.65
C GLY A 125 -20.02 -7.61 -18.22
N ILE A 126 -19.84 -6.59 -17.36
CA ILE A 126 -19.96 -5.18 -17.77
C ILE A 126 -18.98 -4.83 -18.89
N LEU A 127 -17.71 -5.23 -18.78
CA LEU A 127 -16.69 -4.92 -19.79
C LEU A 127 -16.99 -5.60 -21.15
N GLN A 128 -17.44 -6.85 -21.11
CA GLN A 128 -17.80 -7.55 -22.33
C GLN A 128 -19.02 -6.90 -23.01
N ASN A 129 -20.03 -6.57 -22.22
CA ASN A 129 -21.26 -5.93 -22.76
C ASN A 129 -20.97 -4.53 -23.30
N TYR A 130 -20.10 -3.77 -22.63
CA TYR A 130 -19.63 -2.47 -23.13
C TYR A 130 -18.91 -2.60 -24.48
N ASN A 131 -17.97 -3.54 -24.58
CA ASN A 131 -17.25 -3.78 -25.85
C ASN A 131 -18.19 -4.23 -26.97
N ASN A 132 -19.18 -5.06 -26.69
CA ASN A 132 -20.18 -5.48 -27.67
C ASN A 132 -21.02 -4.28 -28.12
N PHE A 133 -21.42 -3.41 -27.20
CA PHE A 133 -22.17 -2.21 -27.49
C PHE A 133 -21.40 -1.26 -28.42
N LEU A 134 -20.11 -1.03 -28.17
CA LEU A 134 -19.26 -0.22 -29.05
C LEU A 134 -19.15 -0.75 -30.48
N LYS A 135 -19.35 -2.06 -30.68
CA LYS A 135 -19.29 -2.73 -31.97
C LYS A 135 -20.66 -2.92 -32.62
N SER A 136 -21.74 -2.45 -32.00
CA SER A 136 -23.12 -2.75 -32.38
C SER A 136 -23.42 -4.27 -32.45
N GLU A 137 -22.79 -5.04 -31.55
CA GLU A 137 -22.93 -6.50 -31.41
C GLU A 137 -23.69 -6.86 -30.13
N GLU A 138 -24.32 -5.89 -29.47
CA GLU A 138 -25.02 -6.10 -28.19
C GLU A 138 -26.12 -7.14 -28.31
N LYS A 139 -26.26 -7.92 -27.25
CA LYS A 139 -27.27 -8.98 -27.13
C LYS A 139 -28.05 -8.81 -25.84
N TYR A 140 -29.36 -8.92 -25.93
CA TYR A 140 -30.26 -8.77 -24.80
C TYR A 140 -30.75 -10.11 -24.23
N GLY A 141 -31.25 -10.06 -23.02
CA GLY A 141 -31.80 -11.23 -22.32
C GLY A 141 -30.77 -12.33 -22.11
N ILE A 142 -31.18 -13.57 -22.22
CA ILE A 142 -30.36 -14.76 -21.98
C ILE A 142 -29.16 -14.82 -22.95
N LYS A 143 -29.33 -14.41 -24.19
CA LYS A 143 -28.24 -14.42 -25.18
C LYS A 143 -27.09 -13.48 -24.84
N GLY A 144 -27.38 -12.36 -24.17
CA GLY A 144 -26.37 -11.38 -23.73
C GLY A 144 -25.85 -11.64 -22.32
N ASN A 145 -26.69 -12.14 -21.43
CA ASN A 145 -26.42 -12.20 -19.99
C ASN A 145 -26.37 -13.63 -19.40
N GLY A 146 -26.37 -14.68 -20.25
CA GLY A 146 -26.48 -16.07 -19.78
C GLY A 146 -25.34 -16.57 -18.88
N LYS A 147 -24.22 -15.85 -18.85
CA LYS A 147 -23.09 -16.13 -17.96
C LYS A 147 -22.98 -15.15 -16.77
N ALA A 148 -23.84 -14.12 -16.76
CA ALA A 148 -23.81 -13.14 -15.68
C ALA A 148 -24.46 -13.73 -14.43
N TYR A 149 -23.91 -13.44 -13.27
CA TYR A 149 -24.45 -13.80 -11.96
C TYR A 149 -24.40 -12.62 -11.00
N SER A 150 -25.08 -12.77 -9.87
CA SER A 150 -25.12 -11.75 -8.82
C SER A 150 -24.11 -12.09 -7.73
N LEU A 151 -23.52 -11.06 -7.11
CA LEU A 151 -22.77 -11.24 -5.88
C LEU A 151 -23.67 -11.59 -4.68
N PHE A 152 -24.95 -11.18 -4.69
CA PHE A 152 -25.86 -11.48 -3.61
C PHE A 152 -25.99 -13.00 -3.39
N ASN A 153 -25.78 -13.43 -2.13
CA ASN A 153 -25.82 -14.81 -1.69
C ASN A 153 -24.80 -15.74 -2.38
N SER A 154 -23.74 -15.16 -2.99
CA SER A 154 -22.70 -15.96 -3.64
C SER A 154 -21.66 -16.48 -2.64
N ASN A 155 -20.88 -17.47 -3.07
CA ASN A 155 -19.71 -17.94 -2.31
C ASN A 155 -18.49 -17.14 -2.72
N VAL A 156 -17.80 -16.56 -1.74
CA VAL A 156 -16.57 -15.77 -1.95
C VAL A 156 -15.44 -16.40 -1.15
N GLY A 157 -14.37 -16.77 -1.84
CA GLY A 157 -13.15 -17.30 -1.23
C GLY A 157 -12.05 -16.25 -1.16
N PHE A 158 -11.42 -16.12 0.00
CA PHE A 158 -10.19 -15.34 0.19
C PHE A 158 -9.00 -16.27 0.23
N ILE A 159 -7.96 -15.96 -0.56
CA ILE A 159 -6.63 -16.53 -0.44
C ILE A 159 -5.74 -15.42 0.15
N GLY A 160 -5.38 -15.58 1.43
CA GLY A 160 -4.79 -14.52 2.24
C GLY A 160 -5.85 -13.65 2.94
N PHE A 161 -5.62 -13.32 4.23
CA PHE A 161 -6.55 -12.51 5.02
C PHE A 161 -5.84 -11.38 5.79
N GLY A 162 -4.94 -10.68 5.09
CA GLY A 162 -4.23 -9.50 5.59
C GLY A 162 -5.06 -8.20 5.52
N ASN A 163 -4.37 -7.07 5.47
CA ASN A 163 -4.99 -5.73 5.50
C ASN A 163 -6.04 -5.53 4.39
N LEU A 164 -5.76 -5.96 3.17
CA LEU A 164 -6.68 -5.82 2.03
C LEU A 164 -7.98 -6.59 2.26
N ALA A 165 -7.86 -7.87 2.59
CA ALA A 165 -9.02 -8.74 2.82
C ALA A 165 -9.86 -8.28 4.02
N LYS A 166 -9.22 -7.82 5.10
CA LYS A 166 -9.90 -7.28 6.28
C LYS A 166 -10.69 -6.00 5.97
N ASN A 167 -10.25 -5.19 5.00
CA ASN A 167 -10.98 -4.02 4.53
C ASN A 167 -12.06 -4.39 3.50
N LEU A 168 -11.86 -5.45 2.70
CA LEU A 168 -12.84 -5.91 1.72
C LEU A 168 -14.04 -6.63 2.38
N LEU A 169 -13.80 -7.37 3.45
CA LEU A 169 -14.85 -8.15 4.12
C LEU A 169 -16.07 -7.30 4.53
N PRO A 170 -15.94 -6.12 5.16
CA PRO A 170 -17.08 -5.27 5.47
C PRO A 170 -17.88 -4.82 4.25
N LEU A 171 -17.23 -4.61 3.11
CA LEU A 171 -17.86 -4.21 1.85
C LEU A 171 -18.67 -5.33 1.21
N LEU A 172 -18.37 -6.60 1.52
CA LEU A 172 -19.13 -7.77 1.06
C LEU A 172 -20.36 -8.07 1.92
N LYS A 173 -20.43 -7.57 3.16
CA LYS A 173 -21.57 -7.83 4.07
C LYS A 173 -22.95 -7.51 3.45
N PRO A 174 -23.16 -6.36 2.77
CA PRO A 174 -24.43 -6.03 2.16
C PRO A 174 -24.89 -7.02 1.08
N PHE A 175 -23.96 -7.77 0.50
CA PHE A 175 -24.26 -8.78 -0.52
C PHE A 175 -24.64 -10.14 0.08
N ASN A 176 -24.59 -10.29 1.41
CA ASN A 176 -24.91 -11.55 2.09
C ASN A 176 -24.13 -12.77 1.52
N CYS A 177 -22.85 -12.58 1.20
CA CYS A 177 -21.98 -13.62 0.66
C CYS A 177 -21.61 -14.66 1.72
N ASN A 178 -21.52 -15.93 1.33
CA ASN A 178 -20.87 -16.97 2.13
C ASN A 178 -19.35 -16.84 1.99
N ILE A 179 -18.66 -16.53 3.08
CA ILE A 179 -17.23 -16.26 3.06
C ILE A 179 -16.43 -17.48 3.50
N SER A 180 -15.44 -17.84 2.71
CA SER A 180 -14.41 -18.84 3.06
C SER A 180 -13.03 -18.19 2.99
N VAL A 181 -12.15 -18.52 3.92
CA VAL A 181 -10.80 -17.93 4.01
C VAL A 181 -9.77 -19.05 4.06
N TYR A 182 -8.73 -18.91 3.25
CA TYR A 182 -7.48 -19.65 3.40
C TYR A 182 -6.34 -18.68 3.65
N ASP A 183 -5.72 -18.78 4.81
CA ASP A 183 -4.51 -18.01 5.17
C ASP A 183 -3.65 -18.88 6.10
N PRO A 184 -2.38 -19.18 5.75
CA PRO A 184 -1.52 -20.05 6.56
C PRO A 184 -1.12 -19.45 7.91
N TRP A 185 -1.45 -18.19 8.15
CA TRP A 185 -1.13 -17.46 9.38
C TRP A 185 -2.34 -17.23 10.32
N LEU A 186 -3.50 -17.82 9.99
CA LEU A 186 -4.71 -17.81 10.83
C LEU A 186 -4.83 -19.08 11.64
#